data_3713caebc006015efe15c413cadb0239
#
_entry.id   3713caebc006015efe15c413cadb0239
#
_cell.length_a   1.000
_cell.length_b   1.000
_cell.length_c   1.000
_cell.angle_alpha   90.00
_cell.angle_beta   90.00
_cell.angle_gamma   90.00
#
_symmetry.space_group_name_H-M   'P 1'
#
loop_
_entity.id
_entity.type
_entity.pdbx_description
1 polymer ?
#
loop_
_entity_poly.entity_id
_entity_poly.type
_entity_poly.pdbx_seq_one_letter_code
_entity_poly.pdbx_strand_id
1 'polypeptide(L)'
;MLPLFKSHFSIGKSILTLDDPKKVTEGGSDSVFKIAKDNGLKQVILVEDTLIGFFEAYKRSKEMGIQLIFGLRLSMRNSALPEDEGSQHKIIIFAKDDLGCKLLNKIYSKAFCTNTGFLDYNDLKDLWSEDSLKLAIPFYDSFIYINNLSFGNAVPDISFTKPTLFFEENDLALDFILKEKVKEFSINNGIPMTKVRSIYYNKKSDVKAFMAYKIICNRTFGRDRSLDKPELPHFCSDKFSFEAWKEENVTI
;
A
#
# COMPACT_ATOMS: atom_id res chain seq x y z
N MET A 1 -15.74 -0.76 -4.62
CA MET A 1 -14.45 -1.07 -3.92
C MET A 1 -13.29 -0.62 -4.79
N LEU A 2 -12.29 0.10 -4.24
CA LEU A 2 -11.16 0.62 -5.02
C LEU A 2 -10.02 -0.41 -5.09
N PRO A 3 -9.45 -0.69 -6.28
CA PRO A 3 -8.25 -1.54 -6.39
C PRO A 3 -7.01 -0.70 -6.12
N LEU A 4 -6.18 -1.12 -5.16
CA LEU A 4 -4.90 -0.51 -4.87
C LEU A 4 -3.80 -1.42 -5.43
N PHE A 5 -3.26 -1.07 -6.57
CA PHE A 5 -2.17 -1.81 -7.18
C PHE A 5 -0.85 -1.53 -6.48
N LYS A 6 0.01 -2.52 -6.44
CA LYS A 6 1.41 -2.43 -6.05
C LYS A 6 2.26 -3.12 -7.12
N SER A 7 3.45 -2.61 -7.40
CA SER A 7 4.33 -3.22 -8.39
C SER A 7 5.58 -3.83 -7.75
N HIS A 8 6.40 -4.45 -8.59
CA HIS A 8 7.69 -5.04 -8.22
C HIS A 8 8.71 -4.02 -7.66
N PHE A 9 8.48 -2.71 -7.88
CA PHE A 9 9.30 -1.66 -7.26
C PHE A 9 9.14 -1.61 -5.73
N SER A 10 8.05 -2.14 -5.18
CA SER A 10 7.92 -2.47 -3.76
C SER A 10 8.40 -3.91 -3.55
N ILE A 11 9.70 -4.09 -3.36
CA ILE A 11 10.39 -5.38 -3.31
C ILE A 11 9.72 -6.35 -2.32
N GLY A 12 9.43 -7.56 -2.78
CA GLY A 12 8.76 -8.60 -1.99
C GLY A 12 7.28 -8.36 -1.69
N LYS A 13 6.64 -7.35 -2.32
CA LYS A 13 5.26 -6.97 -2.04
C LYS A 13 4.30 -7.21 -3.21
N SER A 14 4.79 -7.38 -4.43
CA SER A 14 3.97 -7.64 -5.61
C SER A 14 4.81 -8.28 -6.72
N ILE A 15 4.19 -9.11 -7.54
CA ILE A 15 4.80 -9.67 -8.76
C ILE A 15 4.34 -8.94 -10.03
N LEU A 16 3.52 -7.89 -9.89
CA LEU A 16 3.10 -7.06 -11.02
C LEU A 16 4.23 -6.13 -11.47
N THR A 17 4.32 -5.87 -12.76
CA THR A 17 5.29 -4.95 -13.36
C THR A 17 4.62 -3.66 -13.84
N LEU A 18 5.42 -2.60 -14.06
CA LEU A 18 5.02 -1.36 -14.74
C LEU A 18 5.49 -1.32 -16.21
N ASP A 19 6.04 -2.42 -16.71
CA ASP A 19 6.55 -2.50 -18.08
C ASP A 19 5.48 -2.24 -19.14
N ASP A 20 5.95 -1.93 -20.34
CA ASP A 20 5.09 -1.78 -21.50
C ASP A 20 4.25 -3.07 -21.70
N PRO A 21 2.92 -2.95 -21.83
CA PRO A 21 2.06 -4.09 -22.12
C PRO A 21 2.49 -4.95 -23.31
N LYS A 22 3.18 -4.35 -24.27
CA LYS A 22 3.70 -5.06 -25.45
C LYS A 22 4.91 -5.96 -25.15
N LYS A 23 5.58 -5.72 -24.03
CA LYS A 23 6.76 -6.50 -23.59
C LYS A 23 6.40 -7.65 -22.66
N VAL A 24 5.16 -7.71 -22.21
CA VAL A 24 4.67 -8.80 -21.34
C VAL A 24 4.57 -10.07 -22.16
N THR A 25 5.33 -11.09 -21.76
CA THR A 25 5.35 -12.41 -22.39
C THR A 25 4.39 -13.36 -21.71
N GLU A 26 3.92 -14.38 -22.43
CA GLU A 26 3.11 -15.45 -21.84
C GLU A 26 3.91 -16.17 -20.74
N GLY A 27 3.30 -16.33 -19.56
CA GLY A 27 3.96 -16.90 -18.37
C GLY A 27 4.91 -15.97 -17.64
N GLY A 28 5.08 -14.72 -18.10
CA GLY A 28 5.83 -13.67 -17.40
C GLY A 28 5.00 -12.86 -16.40
N SER A 29 5.62 -11.85 -15.80
CA SER A 29 4.95 -10.93 -14.89
C SER A 29 3.90 -10.08 -15.60
N ASP A 30 2.70 -9.97 -15.04
CA ASP A 30 1.63 -9.14 -15.60
C ASP A 30 1.90 -7.64 -15.38
N SER A 31 1.61 -6.83 -16.39
CA SER A 31 1.70 -5.37 -16.28
C SER A 31 0.41 -4.79 -15.68
N VAL A 32 0.56 -3.93 -14.66
CA VAL A 32 -0.56 -3.16 -14.07
C VAL A 32 -1.36 -2.43 -15.14
N PHE A 33 -0.66 -1.78 -16.07
CA PHE A 33 -1.30 -1.03 -17.14
C PHE A 33 -1.95 -1.90 -18.21
N LYS A 34 -1.42 -3.12 -18.44
CA LYS A 34 -2.09 -4.10 -19.29
C LYS A 34 -3.40 -4.57 -18.65
N ILE A 35 -3.36 -4.93 -17.36
CA ILE A 35 -4.56 -5.31 -16.60
C ILE A 35 -5.60 -4.18 -16.67
N ALA A 36 -5.21 -2.94 -16.42
CA ALA A 36 -6.11 -1.79 -16.46
C ALA A 36 -6.76 -1.62 -17.84
N LYS A 37 -5.96 -1.66 -18.91
CA LYS A 37 -6.44 -1.50 -20.29
C LYS A 37 -7.41 -2.62 -20.69
N ASP A 38 -7.03 -3.87 -20.47
CA ASP A 38 -7.80 -5.05 -20.86
C ASP A 38 -9.15 -5.14 -20.13
N ASN A 39 -9.25 -4.47 -18.96
CA ASN A 39 -10.47 -4.40 -18.16
C ASN A 39 -11.18 -3.04 -18.19
N GLY A 40 -10.78 -2.13 -19.07
CA GLY A 40 -11.43 -0.84 -19.25
C GLY A 40 -11.35 0.11 -18.06
N LEU A 41 -10.35 -0.05 -17.19
CA LEU A 41 -10.14 0.86 -16.07
C LEU A 41 -9.66 2.23 -16.59
N LYS A 42 -10.35 3.29 -16.19
CA LYS A 42 -9.98 4.67 -16.56
C LYS A 42 -8.89 5.23 -15.67
N GLN A 43 -8.65 4.63 -14.51
CA GLN A 43 -7.65 5.05 -13.54
C GLN A 43 -6.93 3.85 -12.92
N VAL A 44 -5.67 4.06 -12.56
CA VAL A 44 -4.85 3.14 -11.78
C VAL A 44 -4.46 3.85 -10.49
N ILE A 45 -4.78 3.24 -9.34
CA ILE A 45 -4.33 3.69 -8.04
C ILE A 45 -3.13 2.80 -7.68
N LEU A 46 -1.93 3.36 -7.75
CA LEU A 46 -0.68 2.66 -7.49
C LEU A 46 -0.12 3.10 -6.14
N VAL A 47 0.05 2.16 -5.21
CA VAL A 47 0.56 2.42 -3.86
C VAL A 47 1.91 1.73 -3.69
N GLU A 48 2.98 2.51 -3.66
CA GLU A 48 4.35 2.02 -3.58
C GLU A 48 5.03 2.36 -2.25
N ASP A 49 6.02 1.58 -1.85
CA ASP A 49 6.83 1.84 -0.65
C ASP A 49 8.02 2.78 -0.95
N THR A 50 8.25 3.12 -2.23
CA THR A 50 9.31 4.01 -2.71
C THR A 50 8.83 4.86 -3.90
N LEU A 51 9.59 5.90 -4.25
CA LEU A 51 9.31 6.73 -5.42
C LEU A 51 9.94 6.18 -6.73
N ILE A 52 10.68 5.07 -6.68
CA ILE A 52 11.46 4.55 -7.83
C ILE A 52 10.56 4.26 -9.03
N GLY A 53 9.40 3.67 -8.80
CA GLY A 53 8.43 3.33 -9.86
C GLY A 53 7.60 4.49 -10.39
N PHE A 54 7.66 5.68 -9.77
CA PHE A 54 6.77 6.79 -10.12
C PHE A 54 6.91 7.24 -11.58
N PHE A 55 8.15 7.45 -12.04
CA PHE A 55 8.39 7.94 -13.40
C PHE A 55 7.88 6.95 -14.46
N GLU A 56 8.14 5.66 -14.29
CA GLU A 56 7.66 4.64 -15.22
C GLU A 56 6.12 4.56 -15.22
N ALA A 57 5.51 4.58 -14.05
CA ALA A 57 4.05 4.62 -13.92
C ALA A 57 3.45 5.86 -14.60
N TYR A 58 4.03 7.04 -14.37
CA TYR A 58 3.58 8.29 -14.98
C TYR A 58 3.70 8.25 -16.51
N LYS A 59 4.84 7.80 -17.03
CA LYS A 59 5.05 7.63 -18.46
C LYS A 59 4.00 6.71 -19.09
N ARG A 60 3.79 5.53 -18.51
CA ARG A 60 2.79 4.56 -18.99
C ARG A 60 1.37 5.10 -18.93
N SER A 61 1.04 5.79 -17.86
CA SER A 61 -0.29 6.39 -17.72
C SER A 61 -0.61 7.39 -18.85
N LYS A 62 0.37 8.21 -19.20
CA LYS A 62 0.27 9.18 -20.31
C LYS A 62 0.17 8.49 -21.67
N GLU A 63 1.03 7.50 -21.94
CA GLU A 63 1.03 6.75 -23.20
C GLU A 63 -0.28 6.00 -23.45
N MET A 64 -0.95 5.55 -22.38
CA MET A 64 -2.16 4.74 -22.48
C MET A 64 -3.45 5.52 -22.21
N GLY A 65 -3.37 6.81 -21.86
CA GLY A 65 -4.53 7.63 -21.54
C GLY A 65 -5.27 7.17 -20.28
N ILE A 66 -4.57 6.54 -19.33
CA ILE A 66 -5.10 6.07 -18.06
C ILE A 66 -4.65 7.03 -16.97
N GLN A 67 -5.59 7.52 -16.15
CA GLN A 67 -5.26 8.39 -15.02
C GLN A 67 -4.43 7.62 -13.98
N LEU A 68 -3.29 8.18 -13.58
CA LEU A 68 -2.50 7.65 -12.47
C LEU A 68 -2.84 8.40 -11.17
N ILE A 69 -3.17 7.67 -10.13
CA ILE A 69 -3.21 8.14 -8.74
C ILE A 69 -2.08 7.43 -8.01
N PHE A 70 -1.04 8.20 -7.64
CA PHE A 70 0.13 7.63 -6.98
C PHE A 70 0.09 7.88 -5.48
N GLY A 71 0.22 6.81 -4.70
CA GLY A 71 0.31 6.81 -3.26
C GLY A 71 1.67 6.29 -2.78
N LEU A 72 2.27 7.00 -1.84
CA LEU A 72 3.50 6.60 -1.18
C LEU A 72 3.18 6.06 0.21
N ARG A 73 3.58 4.82 0.49
CA ARG A 73 3.36 4.15 1.77
C ARG A 73 4.63 4.25 2.62
N LEU A 74 4.54 4.98 3.72
CA LEU A 74 5.67 5.30 4.58
C LEU A 74 5.53 4.71 5.98
N SER A 75 6.67 4.52 6.66
CA SER A 75 6.72 4.19 8.07
C SER A 75 6.64 5.45 8.93
N MET A 76 5.84 5.37 9.98
CA MET A 76 5.71 6.38 11.02
C MET A 76 6.18 5.81 12.36
N ARG A 77 6.69 6.69 13.22
CA ARG A 77 6.95 6.46 14.65
C ARG A 77 6.32 7.60 15.47
N ASN A 78 6.26 7.43 16.77
CA ASN A 78 5.79 8.49 17.67
C ASN A 78 6.76 9.68 17.68
N SER A 79 8.06 9.41 17.60
CA SER A 79 9.13 10.40 17.52
C SER A 79 10.19 9.99 16.51
N ALA A 80 10.83 10.98 15.88
CA ALA A 80 11.97 10.76 14.99
C ALA A 80 13.30 10.59 15.76
N LEU A 81 13.30 10.74 17.08
CA LEU A 81 14.50 10.60 17.91
C LEU A 81 15.00 9.16 17.91
N PRO A 82 16.34 8.92 17.83
CA PRO A 82 16.90 7.57 17.77
C PRO A 82 16.59 6.72 19.00
N GLU A 83 16.37 7.33 20.16
CA GLU A 83 16.06 6.64 21.40
C GLU A 83 14.62 6.14 21.49
N ASP A 84 13.73 6.59 20.57
CA ASP A 84 12.36 6.14 20.57
C ASP A 84 12.25 4.77 19.86
N GLU A 85 12.18 3.69 20.64
CA GLU A 85 11.88 2.34 20.18
C GLU A 85 10.37 2.12 19.93
N GLY A 86 9.60 3.21 19.82
CA GLY A 86 8.15 3.17 19.64
C GLY A 86 7.71 2.35 18.44
N SER A 87 6.50 1.85 18.53
CA SER A 87 5.90 0.98 17.49
C SER A 87 5.82 1.69 16.14
N GLN A 88 6.43 1.06 15.14
CA GLN A 88 6.31 1.52 13.75
C GLN A 88 4.96 1.11 13.17
N HIS A 89 4.36 2.02 12.44
CA HIS A 89 3.15 1.77 11.67
C HIS A 89 3.21 2.44 10.30
N LYS A 90 2.25 2.14 9.43
CA LYS A 90 2.22 2.65 8.06
C LYS A 90 1.11 3.68 7.86
N ILE A 91 1.40 4.63 6.98
CA ILE A 91 0.44 5.55 6.36
C ILE A 91 0.59 5.50 4.85
N ILE A 92 -0.40 6.03 4.13
CA ILE A 92 -0.32 6.24 2.68
C ILE A 92 -0.60 7.70 2.39
N ILE A 93 0.25 8.35 1.60
CA ILE A 93 0.09 9.73 1.18
C ILE A 93 -0.09 9.77 -0.34
N PHE A 94 -1.22 10.31 -0.80
CA PHE A 94 -1.51 10.53 -2.21
C PHE A 94 -1.23 11.98 -2.59
N ALA A 95 -0.58 12.18 -3.74
CA ALA A 95 -0.48 13.49 -4.37
C ALA A 95 -1.73 13.76 -5.21
N LYS A 96 -2.30 14.96 -5.08
CA LYS A 96 -3.47 15.41 -5.85
C LYS A 96 -3.06 16.18 -7.10
N ASP A 97 -1.90 16.84 -7.06
CA ASP A 97 -1.40 17.74 -8.09
C ASP A 97 0.15 17.75 -8.15
N ASP A 98 0.70 18.63 -8.99
CA ASP A 98 2.15 18.76 -9.16
C ASP A 98 2.86 19.28 -7.91
N LEU A 99 2.19 20.13 -7.10
CA LEU A 99 2.73 20.57 -5.82
C LEU A 99 2.78 19.39 -4.83
N GLY A 100 1.72 18.57 -4.80
CA GLY A 100 1.68 17.34 -4.02
C GLY A 100 2.82 16.38 -4.39
N CYS A 101 3.14 16.24 -5.69
CA CYS A 101 4.29 15.44 -6.12
C CYS A 101 5.62 15.99 -5.58
N LYS A 102 5.80 17.31 -5.58
CA LYS A 102 7.00 17.96 -5.00
C LYS A 102 7.07 17.77 -3.48
N LEU A 103 5.93 17.88 -2.79
CA LEU A 103 5.85 17.65 -1.34
C LEU A 103 6.13 16.18 -1.01
N LEU A 104 5.60 15.22 -1.78
CA LEU A 104 5.94 13.79 -1.63
C LEU A 104 7.44 13.53 -1.73
N ASN A 105 8.14 14.17 -2.67
CA ASN A 105 9.61 14.07 -2.78
C ASN A 105 10.30 14.60 -1.52
N LYS A 106 9.85 15.73 -0.97
CA LYS A 106 10.41 16.30 0.28
C LYS A 106 10.16 15.38 1.47
N ILE A 107 8.94 14.87 1.61
CA ILE A 107 8.53 13.92 2.66
C ILE A 107 9.38 12.64 2.56
N TYR A 108 9.56 12.10 1.34
CA TYR A 108 10.41 10.93 1.10
C TYR A 108 11.87 11.20 1.48
N SER A 109 12.42 12.35 1.07
CA SER A 109 13.78 12.75 1.40
C SER A 109 13.96 12.94 2.91
N LYS A 110 12.98 13.52 3.60
CA LYS A 110 13.01 13.65 5.07
C LYS A 110 13.06 12.28 5.73
N ALA A 111 12.23 11.32 5.28
CA ALA A 111 12.19 9.97 5.82
C ALA A 111 13.51 9.21 5.61
N PHE A 112 14.09 9.26 4.42
CA PHE A 112 15.20 8.38 4.03
C PHE A 112 16.58 9.02 4.01
N CYS A 113 16.66 10.36 3.86
CA CYS A 113 17.95 11.08 3.85
C CYS A 113 18.26 11.77 5.19
N THR A 114 17.25 12.19 5.93
CA THR A 114 17.42 12.85 7.23
C THR A 114 17.19 11.85 8.37
N ASN A 115 16.08 11.13 8.33
CA ASN A 115 15.76 10.08 9.29
C ASN A 115 16.23 8.72 8.75
N THR A 116 16.02 7.63 9.49
CA THR A 116 16.47 6.28 9.11
C THR A 116 15.33 5.43 8.53
N GLY A 117 14.56 6.00 7.58
CA GLY A 117 13.49 5.29 6.86
C GLY A 117 12.10 5.44 7.46
N PHE A 118 11.88 6.41 8.35
CA PHE A 118 10.58 6.71 8.97
C PHE A 118 10.41 8.22 9.19
N LEU A 119 9.18 8.62 9.51
CA LEU A 119 8.81 9.97 9.90
C LEU A 119 8.12 9.95 11.27
N ASP A 120 8.10 11.09 11.95
CA ASP A 120 7.11 11.36 12.97
C ASP A 120 6.00 12.30 12.45
N TYR A 121 4.99 12.54 13.27
CA TYR A 121 3.86 13.37 12.87
C TYR A 121 4.19 14.86 12.79
N ASN A 122 5.21 15.34 13.51
CA ASN A 122 5.67 16.73 13.40
C ASN A 122 6.37 16.95 12.05
N ASP A 123 7.28 16.05 11.65
CA ASP A 123 7.92 16.07 10.34
C ASP A 123 6.89 16.10 9.21
N LEU A 124 5.83 15.30 9.35
CA LEU A 124 4.78 15.24 8.33
C LEU A 124 3.94 16.51 8.30
N LYS A 125 3.57 17.05 9.47
CA LYS A 125 2.78 18.27 9.62
C LYS A 125 3.48 19.49 9.01
N ASP A 126 4.79 19.60 9.20
CA ASP A 126 5.61 20.70 8.66
C ASP A 126 5.67 20.72 7.13
N LEU A 127 5.48 19.55 6.49
CA LEU A 127 5.53 19.38 5.04
C LEU A 127 4.13 19.21 4.42
N TRP A 128 3.05 19.31 5.23
CA TRP A 128 1.71 19.01 4.79
C TRP A 128 1.04 20.15 4.04
N SER A 129 0.26 19.82 3.04
CA SER A 129 -0.69 20.70 2.36
C SER A 129 -1.98 19.95 2.10
N GLU A 130 -3.07 20.32 2.78
CA GLU A 130 -4.37 19.66 2.63
C GLU A 130 -4.93 19.79 1.21
N ASP A 131 -4.60 20.85 0.48
CA ASP A 131 -5.06 21.04 -0.90
C ASP A 131 -4.36 20.09 -1.88
N SER A 132 -3.07 19.81 -1.67
CA SER A 132 -2.23 19.06 -2.60
C SER A 132 -1.95 17.61 -2.19
N LEU A 133 -2.21 17.25 -0.93
CA LEU A 133 -1.98 15.91 -0.40
C LEU A 133 -3.27 15.31 0.19
N LYS A 134 -3.32 13.99 0.24
CA LYS A 134 -4.38 13.24 0.92
C LYS A 134 -3.76 12.11 1.74
N LEU A 135 -4.10 12.07 3.03
CA LEU A 135 -3.69 11.01 3.94
C LEU A 135 -4.71 9.86 3.91
N ALA A 136 -4.22 8.64 3.79
CA ALA A 136 -5.01 7.44 4.06
C ALA A 136 -4.30 6.57 5.10
N ILE A 137 -5.08 5.99 5.98
CA ILE A 137 -4.62 5.03 6.98
C ILE A 137 -4.90 3.65 6.41
N PRO A 138 -3.87 2.84 6.09
CA PRO A 138 -4.07 1.51 5.52
C PRO A 138 -4.74 0.56 6.52
N PHE A 139 -5.36 -0.50 6.02
CA PHE A 139 -5.98 -1.51 6.86
C PHE A 139 -4.93 -2.29 7.63
N TYR A 140 -3.99 -2.91 6.90
CA TYR A 140 -2.88 -3.63 7.51
C TYR A 140 -1.71 -2.69 7.85
N ASP A 141 -0.98 -3.02 8.92
CA ASP A 141 0.20 -2.30 9.43
C ASP A 141 -0.07 -0.83 9.86
N SER A 142 -1.33 -0.42 9.99
CA SER A 142 -1.69 0.89 10.54
C SER A 142 -1.48 0.95 12.06
N PHE A 143 -1.53 2.15 12.65
CA PHE A 143 -1.51 2.27 14.11
C PHE A 143 -2.68 1.54 14.77
N ILE A 144 -3.86 1.46 14.11
CA ILE A 144 -5.01 0.70 14.62
C ILE A 144 -4.66 -0.79 14.68
N TYR A 145 -4.05 -1.33 13.61
CA TYR A 145 -3.57 -2.71 13.57
C TYR A 145 -2.53 -2.97 14.65
N ILE A 146 -1.50 -2.14 14.71
CA ILE A 146 -0.37 -2.31 15.63
C ILE A 146 -0.84 -2.26 17.09
N ASN A 147 -1.67 -1.29 17.45
CA ASN A 147 -2.12 -1.11 18.82
C ASN A 147 -3.10 -2.21 19.30
N ASN A 148 -3.92 -2.75 18.38
CA ASN A 148 -4.94 -3.73 18.78
C ASN A 148 -4.52 -5.19 18.57
N LEU A 149 -3.61 -5.47 17.62
CA LEU A 149 -3.27 -6.84 17.24
C LEU A 149 -1.79 -7.19 17.40
N SER A 150 -0.93 -6.20 17.69
CA SER A 150 0.52 -6.40 17.80
C SER A 150 1.11 -5.78 19.08
N PHE A 151 0.28 -5.48 20.08
CA PHE A 151 0.70 -4.89 21.37
C PHE A 151 1.54 -3.61 21.22
N GLY A 152 1.26 -2.83 20.19
CA GLY A 152 1.98 -1.59 19.94
C GLY A 152 1.49 -0.42 20.79
N ASN A 153 2.24 0.68 20.75
CA ASN A 153 1.99 1.91 21.50
C ASN A 153 2.04 3.15 20.58
N ALA A 154 1.57 3.02 19.34
CA ALA A 154 1.53 4.14 18.42
C ALA A 154 0.53 5.22 18.89
N VAL A 155 0.98 6.47 18.94
CA VAL A 155 0.18 7.64 19.31
C VAL A 155 0.10 8.59 18.10
N PRO A 156 -0.90 8.41 17.20
CA PRO A 156 -1.00 9.23 16.01
C PRO A 156 -1.49 10.65 16.32
N ASP A 157 -0.81 11.65 15.81
CA ASP A 157 -1.34 13.03 15.70
C ASP A 157 -1.74 13.30 14.24
N ILE A 158 -3.01 13.09 13.94
CA ILE A 158 -3.61 13.30 12.61
C ILE A 158 -4.53 14.53 12.59
N SER A 159 -4.44 15.40 13.59
CA SER A 159 -5.30 16.59 13.75
C SER A 159 -5.10 17.64 12.66
N PHE A 160 -3.95 17.62 11.98
CA PHE A 160 -3.59 18.58 10.92
C PHE A 160 -4.24 18.26 9.55
N THR A 161 -4.93 17.14 9.40
CA THR A 161 -5.52 16.70 8.12
C THR A 161 -6.82 15.93 8.33
N LYS A 162 -7.56 15.72 7.25
CA LYS A 162 -8.77 14.89 7.21
C LYS A 162 -8.45 13.55 6.52
N PRO A 163 -7.95 12.53 7.25
CA PRO A 163 -7.58 11.27 6.66
C PRO A 163 -8.79 10.46 6.18
N THR A 164 -8.51 9.38 5.46
CA THR A 164 -9.49 8.33 5.14
C THR A 164 -8.98 7.02 5.70
N LEU A 165 -9.83 6.26 6.37
CA LEU A 165 -9.50 4.91 6.82
C LEU A 165 -9.81 3.92 5.70
N PHE A 166 -8.83 3.11 5.33
CA PHE A 166 -9.05 2.00 4.42
C PHE A 166 -9.44 0.75 5.21
N PHE A 167 -10.32 -0.06 4.65
CA PHE A 167 -10.59 -1.39 5.15
C PHE A 167 -10.66 -2.39 4.00
N GLU A 168 -10.21 -3.62 4.27
CA GLU A 168 -10.13 -4.72 3.34
C GLU A 168 -10.85 -5.95 3.90
N GLU A 169 -11.25 -6.87 3.03
CA GLU A 169 -11.82 -8.17 3.36
C GLU A 169 -11.11 -9.20 2.49
N ASN A 170 -10.05 -9.81 3.02
CA ASN A 170 -9.18 -10.71 2.28
C ASN A 170 -9.19 -12.14 2.84
N ASP A 171 -10.21 -12.49 3.62
CA ASP A 171 -10.39 -13.80 4.26
C ASP A 171 -9.21 -14.19 5.18
N LEU A 172 -8.55 -13.22 5.80
CA LEU A 172 -7.55 -13.46 6.82
C LEU A 172 -8.20 -13.58 8.21
N ALA A 173 -7.61 -14.40 9.07
CA ALA A 173 -8.18 -14.75 10.38
C ALA A 173 -8.51 -13.55 11.27
N LEU A 174 -7.76 -12.45 11.18
CA LEU A 174 -7.93 -11.26 12.01
C LEU A 174 -8.69 -10.13 11.31
N ASP A 175 -9.09 -10.27 10.05
CA ASP A 175 -9.76 -9.22 9.28
C ASP A 175 -11.05 -8.75 9.96
N PHE A 176 -11.84 -9.68 10.52
CA PHE A 176 -13.07 -9.34 11.22
C PHE A 176 -12.81 -8.44 12.43
N ILE A 177 -11.86 -8.82 13.29
CA ILE A 177 -11.51 -8.06 14.50
C ILE A 177 -10.99 -6.67 14.12
N LEU A 178 -10.07 -6.63 13.15
CA LEU A 178 -9.49 -5.37 12.70
C LEU A 178 -10.55 -4.44 12.08
N LYS A 179 -11.47 -4.98 11.29
CA LYS A 179 -12.56 -4.20 10.68
C LYS A 179 -13.43 -3.52 11.74
N GLU A 180 -13.80 -4.24 12.82
CA GLU A 180 -14.56 -3.65 13.92
C GLU A 180 -13.76 -2.55 14.64
N LYS A 181 -12.45 -2.72 14.85
CA LYS A 181 -11.58 -1.68 15.43
C LYS A 181 -11.45 -0.44 14.55
N VAL A 182 -11.33 -0.62 13.24
CA VAL A 182 -11.30 0.49 12.28
C VAL A 182 -12.64 1.23 12.27
N LYS A 183 -13.77 0.50 12.33
CA LYS A 183 -15.11 1.08 12.40
C LYS A 183 -15.34 1.85 13.70
N GLU A 184 -14.94 1.29 14.83
CA GLU A 184 -14.98 1.96 16.14
C GLU A 184 -14.19 3.27 16.10
N PHE A 185 -12.97 3.25 15.60
CA PHE A 185 -12.13 4.43 15.46
C PHE A 185 -12.74 5.47 14.51
N SER A 186 -13.31 5.03 13.39
CA SER A 186 -14.02 5.88 12.42
C SER A 186 -15.16 6.66 13.06
N ILE A 187 -16.03 5.96 13.80
CA ILE A 187 -17.20 6.55 14.48
C ILE A 187 -16.75 7.55 15.55
N ASN A 188 -15.80 7.16 16.39
CA ASN A 188 -15.35 7.99 17.52
C ASN A 188 -14.66 9.28 17.08
N ASN A 189 -14.05 9.30 15.89
CA ASN A 189 -13.29 10.43 15.39
C ASN A 189 -13.95 11.13 14.18
N GLY A 190 -15.10 10.66 13.70
CA GLY A 190 -15.78 11.23 12.54
C GLY A 190 -14.97 11.10 11.23
N ILE A 191 -14.14 10.06 11.10
CA ILE A 191 -13.26 9.85 9.95
C ILE A 191 -13.91 8.88 8.97
N PRO A 192 -14.01 9.22 7.66
CA PRO A 192 -14.65 8.35 6.68
C PRO A 192 -13.87 7.06 6.43
N MET A 193 -14.60 5.98 6.17
CA MET A 193 -14.05 4.69 5.77
C MET A 193 -14.26 4.45 4.28
N THR A 194 -13.28 3.80 3.64
CA THR A 194 -13.35 3.39 2.23
C THR A 194 -12.96 1.94 2.08
N LYS A 195 -13.83 1.13 1.45
CA LYS A 195 -13.49 -0.26 1.11
C LYS A 195 -12.51 -0.28 -0.05
N VAL A 196 -11.37 -0.93 0.16
CA VAL A 196 -10.31 -1.08 -0.83
C VAL A 196 -9.91 -2.54 -0.94
N ARG A 197 -9.13 -2.87 -1.97
CA ARG A 197 -8.44 -4.15 -2.10
C ARG A 197 -7.03 -3.93 -2.61
N SER A 198 -6.06 -4.43 -1.86
CA SER A 198 -4.67 -4.48 -2.28
C SER A 198 -4.47 -5.55 -3.34
N ILE A 199 -3.87 -5.19 -4.48
CA ILE A 199 -3.65 -6.06 -5.64
C ILE A 199 -2.15 -6.27 -5.82
N TYR A 200 -1.70 -7.53 -5.63
CA TYR A 200 -0.29 -7.90 -5.69
C TYR A 200 0.02 -8.84 -6.87
N TYR A 201 -1.00 -9.45 -7.47
CA TYR A 201 -0.91 -10.34 -8.64
C TYR A 201 -2.23 -10.33 -9.41
N ASN A 202 -2.23 -10.90 -10.62
CA ASN A 202 -3.37 -10.81 -11.52
C ASN A 202 -4.40 -11.92 -11.28
N LYS A 203 -4.00 -13.19 -11.42
CA LYS A 203 -4.90 -14.35 -11.32
C LYS A 203 -4.81 -14.98 -9.92
N LYS A 204 -5.89 -15.57 -9.44
CA LYS A 204 -5.89 -16.34 -8.17
C LYS A 204 -4.85 -17.46 -8.17
N SER A 205 -4.60 -18.08 -9.32
CA SER A 205 -3.55 -19.11 -9.49
C SER A 205 -2.14 -18.63 -9.21
N ASP A 206 -1.89 -17.30 -9.30
CA ASP A 206 -0.56 -16.71 -9.15
C ASP A 206 -0.13 -16.58 -7.68
N VAL A 207 -1.01 -16.93 -6.73
CA VAL A 207 -0.71 -16.88 -5.29
C VAL A 207 0.57 -17.63 -4.93
N LYS A 208 0.83 -18.78 -5.57
CA LYS A 208 2.06 -19.58 -5.33
C LYS A 208 3.31 -18.85 -5.83
N ALA A 209 3.24 -18.22 -7.02
CA ALA A 209 4.33 -17.42 -7.56
C ALA A 209 4.62 -16.20 -6.69
N PHE A 210 3.57 -15.52 -6.22
CA PHE A 210 3.69 -14.40 -5.28
C PHE A 210 4.35 -14.84 -3.96
N MET A 211 3.92 -15.96 -3.37
CA MET A 211 4.50 -16.49 -2.14
C MET A 211 5.96 -16.86 -2.31
N ALA A 212 6.33 -17.51 -3.41
CA ALA A 212 7.72 -17.84 -3.73
C ALA A 212 8.58 -16.57 -3.87
N TYR A 213 8.09 -15.56 -4.61
CA TYR A 213 8.76 -14.27 -4.74
C TYR A 213 8.97 -13.58 -3.38
N LYS A 214 7.94 -13.56 -2.55
CA LYS A 214 7.99 -12.99 -1.20
C LYS A 214 9.05 -13.68 -0.33
N ILE A 215 9.13 -15.01 -0.38
CA ILE A 215 10.15 -15.79 0.32
C ILE A 215 11.55 -15.43 -0.17
N ILE A 216 11.75 -15.34 -1.48
CA ILE A 216 13.05 -14.98 -2.08
C ILE A 216 13.50 -13.59 -1.62
N CYS A 217 12.61 -12.60 -1.70
CA CYS A 217 12.93 -11.21 -1.33
C CYS A 217 13.16 -11.00 0.17
N ASN A 218 12.47 -11.78 1.01
CA ASN A 218 12.57 -11.68 2.47
C ASN A 218 13.57 -12.70 3.07
N ARG A 219 14.40 -13.31 2.23
CA ARG A 219 15.39 -14.30 2.68
C ARG A 219 16.37 -13.67 3.66
N THR A 220 16.35 -14.16 4.89
CA THR A 220 17.29 -13.76 5.94
C THR A 220 18.33 -14.87 6.11
N PHE A 221 19.61 -14.51 6.24
CA PHE A 221 20.67 -15.47 6.46
C PHE A 221 20.39 -16.36 7.69
N GLY A 222 20.49 -17.69 7.53
CA GLY A 222 20.29 -18.65 8.63
C GLY A 222 18.84 -19.02 8.94
N ARG A 223 17.84 -18.59 8.15
CA ARG A 223 16.46 -19.04 8.29
C ARG A 223 15.97 -19.71 7.01
N ASP A 224 15.69 -21.00 7.10
CA ASP A 224 15.00 -21.72 6.04
C ASP A 224 13.54 -21.32 6.02
N ARG A 225 13.12 -20.74 4.89
CA ARG A 225 11.72 -20.41 4.60
C ARG A 225 11.25 -21.29 3.46
N SER A 226 10.07 -21.85 3.60
CA SER A 226 9.46 -22.69 2.57
C SER A 226 8.00 -22.30 2.36
N LEU A 227 7.42 -22.75 1.24
CA LEU A 227 6.00 -22.54 0.96
C LEU A 227 5.09 -23.25 1.97
N ASP A 228 5.59 -24.27 2.68
CA ASP A 228 4.85 -25.00 3.71
C ASP A 228 4.77 -24.21 5.04
N LYS A 229 5.55 -23.15 5.17
CA LYS A 229 5.58 -22.27 6.34
C LYS A 229 5.40 -20.81 5.90
N PRO A 230 4.27 -20.46 5.31
CA PRO A 230 4.04 -19.11 4.82
C PRO A 230 3.96 -18.11 5.97
N GLU A 231 4.43 -16.88 5.70
CA GLU A 231 4.36 -15.81 6.68
C GLU A 231 2.98 -15.14 6.71
N LEU A 232 2.53 -14.82 7.91
CA LEU A 232 1.52 -13.79 8.11
C LEU A 232 2.15 -12.40 7.80
N PRO A 233 1.45 -11.40 7.30
CA PRO A 233 0.06 -11.37 6.85
C PRO A 233 -0.07 -11.91 5.43
N HIS A 234 -1.05 -12.05 4.75
CA HIS A 234 -1.27 -12.54 3.36
C HIS A 234 -1.20 -14.06 3.20
N PHE A 235 -1.36 -14.78 4.28
CA PHE A 235 -1.26 -16.22 4.35
C PHE A 235 -2.26 -16.90 3.42
N CYS A 236 -1.77 -17.43 2.29
CA CYS A 236 -2.51 -18.25 1.34
C CYS A 236 -3.85 -17.69 0.83
N SER A 237 -4.16 -16.41 1.09
CA SER A 237 -5.37 -15.80 0.54
C SER A 237 -5.17 -15.42 -0.93
N ASP A 238 -6.07 -15.87 -1.80
CA ASP A 238 -6.11 -15.50 -3.20
C ASP A 238 -6.83 -14.15 -3.47
N LYS A 239 -7.34 -13.52 -2.41
CA LYS A 239 -8.08 -12.26 -2.46
C LYS A 239 -7.24 -11.06 -2.87
N PHE A 240 -5.92 -11.15 -2.77
CA PHE A 240 -4.99 -10.11 -3.22
C PHE A 240 -4.73 -10.12 -4.74
N SER A 241 -5.56 -10.87 -5.49
CA SER A 241 -5.54 -10.91 -6.95
C SER A 241 -6.49 -9.87 -7.56
N PHE A 242 -6.14 -9.40 -8.76
CA PHE A 242 -7.07 -8.56 -9.53
C PHE A 242 -8.34 -9.35 -9.93
N GLU A 243 -8.19 -10.63 -10.23
CA GLU A 243 -9.32 -11.52 -10.54
C GLU A 243 -10.35 -11.55 -9.41
N ALA A 244 -9.93 -11.72 -8.15
CA ALA A 244 -10.82 -11.69 -7.00
C ALA A 244 -11.51 -10.32 -6.82
N TRP A 245 -10.77 -9.24 -7.04
CA TRP A 245 -11.36 -7.90 -7.02
C TRP A 245 -12.44 -7.73 -8.10
N LYS A 246 -12.16 -8.22 -9.33
CA LYS A 246 -13.07 -8.14 -10.47
C LYS A 246 -14.37 -8.90 -10.20
N GLU A 247 -14.28 -10.13 -9.71
CA GLU A 247 -15.46 -10.95 -9.36
C GLU A 247 -16.40 -10.23 -8.39
N GLU A 248 -15.87 -9.60 -7.34
CA GLU A 248 -16.68 -8.89 -6.36
C GLU A 248 -17.26 -7.55 -6.86
N ASN A 249 -16.71 -6.96 -7.95
CA ASN A 249 -17.19 -5.69 -8.49
C ASN A 249 -18.05 -5.83 -9.74
N VAL A 250 -18.06 -6.97 -10.41
CA VAL A 250 -18.92 -7.25 -11.58
C VAL A 250 -20.28 -7.83 -11.16
N THR A 251 -20.43 -8.25 -9.91
CA THR A 251 -21.69 -8.83 -9.37
C THR A 251 -22.67 -7.75 -8.84
N ILE A 252 -22.50 -6.47 -9.22
CA ILE A 252 -23.43 -5.38 -8.86
C ILE A 252 -24.11 -4.86 -10.12
#